data_c58870b9cdb91053a21aed5ca5194aec
#
_entry.id   c58870b9cdb91053a21aed5ca5194aec
#
_cell.length_a   1.000
_cell.length_b   1.000
_cell.length_c   1.000
_cell.angle_alpha   90.00
_cell.angle_beta   90.00
_cell.angle_gamma   90.00
#
_symmetry.space_group_name_H-M   'P 1'
#
loop_
_entity.id
_entity.type
_entity.pdbx_description
1 polymer ?
#
loop_
_entity_poly.entity_id
_entity_poly.type
_entity_poly.pdbx_seq_one_letter_code
_entity_poly.pdbx_strand_id
1 'polypeptide(L)'
;LIVFFVVYEMTIYNLRHAIPFASELGLSGRPGLPRSRAHEFESASQLIDATRRLLKQKKGPIAKELGAEARAEVQFAMEHLAATMSAREFVVSEFDSAHETALNTSTKHLARWQANLAREYFESIFIAVAVALLLRAFLVEAFKIPSGSMLPTLQINDHIFVNKLSYGPTLPFTKSRVLSSLPPSRGDIVVFEYPDPNPENARQDYIKRVIALPGDKLEVHDGHPVINGFPVPSCRVGDYQFSDELGYEQSGDLFVEFLGEQSYLTYYERDGGRARQGPYHIKEGEFWVLGDNRNNSSDSRAWRHGRGAGVPFDNVKGRALFVWLSFNSQAGSPLGVTWDRLFTNVMGKPRLPREADPSLKQGIERCLGERPAETTPPPPEALAHSQR
;
A
#
# COMPACT_ATOMS: atom_id res chain seq x y z
N LEU A 1 -1.90 -8.94 3.31
CA LEU A 1 -2.38 -10.21 3.89
C LEU A 1 -3.20 -11.02 2.89
N ILE A 2 -4.23 -10.44 2.23
CA ILE A 2 -5.08 -11.13 1.24
C ILE A 2 -4.27 -11.59 0.03
N VAL A 3 -3.40 -10.74 -0.53
CA VAL A 3 -2.53 -11.11 -1.66
C VAL A 3 -1.55 -12.22 -1.26
N PHE A 4 -1.00 -12.16 -0.05
CA PHE A 4 -0.11 -13.20 0.48
C PHE A 4 -0.87 -14.52 0.67
N PHE A 5 -2.10 -14.48 1.17
CA PHE A 5 -2.94 -15.66 1.33
C PHE A 5 -3.31 -16.29 -0.03
N VAL A 6 -3.70 -15.46 -1.02
CA VAL A 6 -4.01 -15.94 -2.38
C VAL A 6 -2.77 -16.52 -3.07
N VAL A 7 -1.62 -15.87 -2.95
CA VAL A 7 -0.34 -16.39 -3.51
C VAL A 7 0.06 -17.68 -2.79
N TYR A 8 -0.09 -17.74 -1.47
CA TYR A 8 0.19 -18.94 -0.69
C TYR A 8 -0.71 -20.11 -1.12
N GLU A 9 -2.02 -19.91 -1.16
CA GLU A 9 -2.98 -20.96 -1.57
C GLU A 9 -2.81 -21.39 -3.03
N MET A 10 -2.64 -20.45 -3.95
CA MET A 10 -2.55 -20.77 -5.38
C MET A 10 -1.19 -21.32 -5.81
N THR A 11 -0.11 -20.97 -5.13
CA THR A 11 1.23 -21.37 -5.57
C THR A 11 1.93 -22.28 -4.57
N ILE A 12 2.19 -21.79 -3.36
CA ILE A 12 3.01 -22.52 -2.37
C ILE A 12 2.27 -23.76 -1.87
N TYR A 13 0.99 -23.63 -1.56
CA TYR A 13 0.18 -24.76 -1.07
C TYR A 13 0.04 -25.85 -2.13
N ASN A 14 -0.23 -25.49 -3.39
CA ASN A 14 -0.36 -26.46 -4.49
C ASN A 14 0.98 -27.04 -4.94
N LEU A 15 2.08 -26.29 -4.82
CA LEU A 15 3.41 -26.75 -5.19
C LEU A 15 4.15 -27.49 -4.07
N ARG A 16 3.61 -27.51 -2.84
CA ARG A 16 4.28 -28.13 -1.68
C ARG A 16 4.69 -29.59 -1.90
N HIS A 17 3.94 -30.33 -2.74
CA HIS A 17 4.25 -31.72 -3.08
C HIS A 17 5.43 -31.86 -4.07
N ALA A 18 5.76 -30.80 -4.79
CA ALA A 18 6.88 -30.74 -5.72
C ALA A 18 8.20 -30.32 -5.04
N ILE A 19 8.14 -29.85 -3.79
CA ILE A 19 9.33 -29.41 -3.06
C ILE A 19 10.16 -30.65 -2.65
N PRO A 20 11.46 -30.70 -2.98
CA PRO A 20 12.34 -31.75 -2.47
C PRO A 20 12.31 -31.78 -0.93
N PHE A 21 12.25 -32.97 -0.33
CA PHE A 21 12.18 -33.17 1.14
C PHE A 21 10.90 -32.61 1.82
N ALA A 22 9.84 -32.32 1.07
CA ALA A 22 8.59 -31.83 1.64
C ALA A 22 7.99 -32.77 2.69
N SER A 23 8.14 -34.08 2.54
CA SER A 23 7.72 -35.09 3.51
C SER A 23 8.53 -35.07 4.81
N GLU A 24 9.83 -34.78 4.73
CA GLU A 24 10.73 -34.67 5.89
C GLU A 24 10.50 -33.37 6.67
N LEU A 25 10.04 -32.32 5.96
CA LEU A 25 9.68 -31.03 6.55
C LEU A 25 8.24 -31.00 7.08
N GLY A 26 7.49 -32.10 6.99
CA GLY A 26 6.08 -32.15 7.42
C GLY A 26 5.13 -31.31 6.53
N LEU A 27 5.59 -30.88 5.35
CA LEU A 27 4.81 -30.05 4.42
C LEU A 27 3.90 -30.86 3.52
N SER A 28 4.21 -32.13 3.28
CA SER A 28 3.42 -33.03 2.47
C SER A 28 3.23 -34.37 3.15
N GLY A 29 1.99 -34.71 3.37
CA GLY A 29 1.51 -36.06 3.56
C GLY A 29 2.27 -36.94 4.56
N ARG A 30 1.72 -38.07 4.72
CA ARG A 30 2.03 -39.15 5.64
C ARG A 30 3.35 -39.88 5.25
N PRO A 31 4.18 -40.30 6.23
CA PRO A 31 5.26 -41.22 5.98
C PRO A 31 4.76 -42.52 5.32
N GLY A 32 5.42 -42.91 4.23
CA GLY A 32 5.05 -44.12 3.46
C GLY A 32 4.08 -43.89 2.29
N LEU A 33 3.55 -42.67 2.11
CA LEU A 33 2.71 -42.35 0.98
C LEU A 33 3.56 -42.14 -0.30
N PRO A 34 3.30 -42.88 -1.41
CA PRO A 34 3.98 -42.63 -2.69
C PRO A 34 3.66 -41.22 -3.20
N ARG A 35 4.70 -40.53 -3.72
CA ARG A 35 4.53 -39.16 -4.29
C ARG A 35 3.46 -39.09 -5.37
N SER A 36 3.33 -40.14 -6.18
CA SER A 36 2.31 -40.24 -7.23
C SER A 36 0.86 -40.22 -6.67
N ARG A 37 0.66 -40.57 -5.41
CA ARG A 37 -0.65 -40.66 -4.74
C ARG A 37 -0.96 -39.50 -3.79
N ALA A 38 -0.04 -38.55 -3.64
CA ALA A 38 -0.19 -37.42 -2.70
C ALA A 38 -1.43 -36.56 -3.03
N HIS A 39 -1.72 -36.33 -4.30
CA HIS A 39 -2.89 -35.57 -4.73
C HIS A 39 -4.20 -36.31 -4.44
N GLU A 40 -4.24 -37.63 -4.67
CA GLU A 40 -5.43 -38.44 -4.39
C GLU A 40 -5.68 -38.58 -2.90
N PHE A 41 -4.64 -38.69 -2.09
CA PHE A 41 -4.73 -38.69 -0.63
C PHE A 41 -5.29 -37.37 -0.09
N GLU A 42 -4.89 -36.25 -0.68
CA GLU A 42 -5.43 -34.96 -0.32
C GLU A 42 -6.88 -34.77 -0.74
N SER A 43 -7.22 -35.22 -1.96
CA SER A 43 -8.60 -35.22 -2.44
C SER A 43 -9.50 -36.07 -1.56
N ALA A 44 -9.01 -37.20 -1.09
CA ALA A 44 -9.73 -38.06 -0.13
C ALA A 44 -9.94 -37.36 1.22
N SER A 45 -8.95 -36.64 1.73
CA SER A 45 -9.08 -35.85 2.95
C SER A 45 -10.13 -34.75 2.81
N GLN A 46 -10.11 -34.02 1.68
CA GLN A 46 -11.10 -32.99 1.38
C GLN A 46 -12.51 -33.56 1.25
N LEU A 47 -12.65 -34.74 0.61
CA LEU A 47 -13.95 -35.46 0.52
C LEU A 47 -14.51 -35.80 1.87
N ILE A 48 -13.67 -36.33 2.79
CA ILE A 48 -14.10 -36.66 4.18
C ILE A 48 -14.57 -35.37 4.89
N ASP A 49 -13.80 -34.30 4.83
CA ASP A 49 -14.13 -33.06 5.54
C ASP A 49 -15.39 -32.39 4.97
N ALA A 50 -15.51 -32.34 3.65
CA ALA A 50 -16.70 -31.79 2.99
C ALA A 50 -17.94 -32.59 3.36
N THR A 51 -17.87 -33.92 3.30
CA THR A 51 -18.98 -34.82 3.66
C THR A 51 -19.35 -34.68 5.13
N ARG A 52 -18.39 -34.61 6.05
CA ARG A 52 -18.63 -34.40 7.48
C ARG A 52 -19.31 -33.06 7.75
N ARG A 53 -18.92 -31.99 7.05
CA ARG A 53 -19.58 -30.66 7.17
C ARG A 53 -21.04 -30.74 6.72
N LEU A 54 -21.32 -31.37 5.58
CA LEU A 54 -22.69 -31.57 5.09
C LEU A 54 -23.55 -32.35 6.08
N LEU A 55 -23.03 -33.45 6.61
CA LEU A 55 -23.78 -34.31 7.54
C LEU A 55 -23.97 -33.67 8.93
N LYS A 56 -23.12 -32.72 9.34
CA LYS A 56 -23.28 -31.98 10.62
C LYS A 56 -24.41 -30.95 10.59
N GLN A 57 -24.90 -30.56 9.45
CA GLN A 57 -26.01 -29.60 9.33
C GLN A 57 -27.34 -30.23 9.84
N LYS A 58 -27.57 -30.14 11.13
CA LYS A 58 -28.75 -30.77 11.82
C LYS A 58 -30.11 -30.19 11.41
N LYS A 59 -30.17 -29.01 10.82
CA LYS A 59 -31.43 -28.30 10.45
C LYS A 59 -31.55 -28.05 8.94
N GLY A 60 -30.63 -28.51 8.13
CA GLY A 60 -30.61 -28.30 6.68
C GLY A 60 -31.49 -29.27 5.89
N PRO A 61 -31.62 -29.06 4.59
CA PRO A 61 -32.36 -29.96 3.69
C PRO A 61 -31.89 -31.42 3.79
N ILE A 62 -30.59 -31.64 3.95
CA ILE A 62 -29.98 -32.97 4.06
C ILE A 62 -30.52 -33.75 5.25
N ALA A 63 -30.72 -33.11 6.40
CA ALA A 63 -31.23 -33.78 7.59
C ALA A 63 -32.69 -34.21 7.44
N LYS A 64 -33.46 -33.59 6.54
CA LYS A 64 -34.88 -33.88 6.28
C LYS A 64 -35.09 -34.88 5.14
N GLU A 65 -34.26 -34.84 4.13
CA GLU A 65 -34.45 -35.58 2.87
C GLU A 65 -33.56 -36.83 2.78
N LEU A 66 -32.37 -36.84 3.45
CA LEU A 66 -31.50 -38.01 3.46
C LEU A 66 -31.98 -39.02 4.50
N GLY A 67 -32.43 -40.18 4.04
CA GLY A 67 -32.88 -41.25 4.92
C GLY A 67 -31.79 -41.77 5.88
N ALA A 68 -32.16 -42.32 7.00
CA ALA A 68 -31.23 -42.82 8.02
C ALA A 68 -30.25 -43.87 7.48
N GLU A 69 -30.70 -44.75 6.59
CA GLU A 69 -29.89 -45.79 5.96
C GLU A 69 -28.83 -45.21 5.03
N ALA A 70 -29.24 -44.30 4.14
CA ALA A 70 -28.28 -43.61 3.24
C ALA A 70 -27.26 -42.80 4.02
N ARG A 71 -27.67 -42.19 5.12
CA ARG A 71 -26.75 -41.45 6.01
C ARG A 71 -25.72 -42.39 6.66
N ALA A 72 -26.19 -43.56 7.15
CA ALA A 72 -25.29 -44.54 7.75
C ALA A 72 -24.30 -45.11 6.71
N GLU A 73 -24.76 -45.37 5.48
CA GLU A 73 -23.91 -45.84 4.38
C GLU A 73 -22.77 -44.81 4.04
N VAL A 74 -23.15 -43.54 3.97
CA VAL A 74 -22.15 -42.46 3.72
C VAL A 74 -21.17 -42.30 4.90
N GLN A 75 -21.68 -42.35 6.14
CA GLN A 75 -20.81 -42.24 7.32
C GLN A 75 -19.83 -43.41 7.38
N PHE A 76 -20.30 -44.63 7.18
CA PHE A 76 -19.47 -45.82 7.17
C PHE A 76 -18.36 -45.73 6.09
N ALA A 77 -18.71 -45.35 4.86
CA ALA A 77 -17.73 -45.18 3.78
C ALA A 77 -16.65 -44.13 4.11
N MET A 78 -17.05 -43.01 4.73
CA MET A 78 -16.09 -41.95 5.15
C MET A 78 -15.21 -42.37 6.32
N GLU A 79 -15.78 -43.13 7.28
CA GLU A 79 -15.02 -43.66 8.42
C GLU A 79 -14.06 -44.76 7.97
N HIS A 80 -14.44 -45.63 7.03
CA HIS A 80 -13.59 -46.65 6.45
C HIS A 80 -12.39 -45.98 5.66
N LEU A 81 -12.69 -44.99 4.85
CA LEU A 81 -11.64 -44.22 4.16
C LEU A 81 -10.70 -43.52 5.16
N ALA A 82 -11.23 -42.90 6.18
CA ALA A 82 -10.40 -42.24 7.21
C ALA A 82 -9.54 -43.26 7.99
N ALA A 83 -10.04 -44.47 8.22
CA ALA A 83 -9.30 -45.55 8.88
C ALA A 83 -8.15 -46.05 8.03
N THR A 84 -8.36 -46.29 6.72
CA THR A 84 -7.28 -46.66 5.78
C THR A 84 -6.23 -45.55 5.64
N MET A 85 -6.67 -44.28 5.61
CA MET A 85 -5.76 -43.14 5.60
C MET A 85 -4.94 -43.00 6.90
N SER A 86 -5.46 -43.44 8.03
CA SER A 86 -4.77 -43.34 9.34
C SER A 86 -4.12 -44.66 9.78
N ALA A 87 -4.22 -45.76 9.02
CA ALA A 87 -3.66 -47.08 9.37
C ALA A 87 -2.13 -47.02 9.52
N ARG A 88 -1.53 -47.80 10.40
CA ARG A 88 -0.08 -47.78 10.70
C ARG A 88 0.80 -48.05 9.47
N GLU A 89 0.36 -48.98 8.60
CA GLU A 89 0.96 -49.24 7.30
C GLU A 89 -0.02 -48.76 6.20
N PHE A 90 0.49 -47.97 5.25
CA PHE A 90 -0.30 -47.48 4.14
C PHE A 90 -0.29 -48.51 3.00
N VAL A 91 -1.44 -49.15 2.76
CA VAL A 91 -1.62 -50.10 1.67
C VAL A 91 -2.38 -49.40 0.53
N VAL A 92 -1.71 -49.23 -0.62
CA VAL A 92 -2.27 -48.47 -1.76
C VAL A 92 -3.56 -49.07 -2.26
N SER A 93 -3.64 -50.41 -2.40
CA SER A 93 -4.86 -51.09 -2.90
C SER A 93 -6.07 -50.92 -1.97
N GLU A 94 -5.87 -50.97 -0.66
CA GLU A 94 -6.92 -50.72 0.31
C GLU A 94 -7.39 -49.26 0.29
N PHE A 95 -6.45 -48.32 0.17
CA PHE A 95 -6.79 -46.92 0.01
C PHE A 95 -7.57 -46.65 -1.27
N ASP A 96 -7.15 -47.20 -2.42
CA ASP A 96 -7.82 -47.00 -3.69
C ASP A 96 -9.27 -47.56 -3.63
N SER A 97 -9.47 -48.76 -3.08
CA SER A 97 -10.80 -49.36 -2.92
C SER A 97 -11.69 -48.55 -1.96
N ALA A 98 -11.16 -48.11 -0.83
CA ALA A 98 -11.89 -47.30 0.14
C ALA A 98 -12.23 -45.89 -0.43
N HIS A 99 -11.31 -45.29 -1.18
CA HIS A 99 -11.52 -44.00 -1.82
C HIS A 99 -12.60 -44.06 -2.91
N GLU A 100 -12.54 -45.10 -3.77
CA GLU A 100 -13.56 -45.34 -4.80
C GLU A 100 -14.94 -45.58 -4.18
N THR A 101 -15.01 -46.41 -3.13
CA THR A 101 -16.25 -46.65 -2.41
C THR A 101 -16.81 -45.39 -1.78
N ALA A 102 -15.97 -44.58 -1.14
CA ALA A 102 -16.39 -43.34 -0.52
C ALA A 102 -16.85 -42.31 -1.57
N LEU A 103 -16.18 -42.23 -2.71
CA LEU A 103 -16.55 -41.33 -3.81
C LEU A 103 -17.90 -41.75 -4.42
N ASN A 104 -18.06 -43.02 -4.72
CA ASN A 104 -19.29 -43.57 -5.31
C ASN A 104 -20.49 -43.42 -4.36
N THR A 105 -20.33 -43.71 -3.06
CA THR A 105 -21.36 -43.56 -2.05
C THR A 105 -21.72 -42.08 -1.84
N SER A 106 -20.73 -41.20 -1.78
CA SER A 106 -20.94 -39.76 -1.68
C SER A 106 -21.67 -39.22 -2.91
N THR A 107 -21.27 -39.62 -4.11
CA THR A 107 -21.92 -39.19 -5.34
C THR A 107 -23.36 -39.71 -5.44
N LYS A 108 -23.59 -40.98 -5.09
CA LYS A 108 -24.92 -41.59 -5.10
C LYS A 108 -25.90 -40.86 -4.20
N HIS A 109 -25.49 -40.52 -2.96
CA HIS A 109 -26.40 -40.00 -1.96
C HIS A 109 -26.34 -38.50 -1.77
N LEU A 110 -25.22 -37.84 -2.06
CA LEU A 110 -25.02 -36.44 -1.74
C LEU A 110 -24.79 -35.53 -2.98
N ALA A 111 -24.77 -36.06 -4.22
CA ALA A 111 -24.51 -35.25 -5.42
C ALA A 111 -25.42 -34.03 -5.52
N ARG A 112 -26.65 -34.11 -5.07
CA ARG A 112 -27.66 -33.02 -5.07
C ARG A 112 -27.26 -31.87 -4.13
N TRP A 113 -26.54 -32.16 -3.05
CA TRP A 113 -26.14 -31.21 -2.01
C TRP A 113 -24.66 -30.93 -2.03
N GLN A 114 -23.87 -31.66 -2.80
CA GLN A 114 -22.50 -31.27 -3.09
C GLN A 114 -22.59 -29.93 -3.81
N ALA A 115 -22.39 -28.88 -3.04
CA ALA A 115 -22.32 -27.54 -3.59
C ALA A 115 -21.35 -27.60 -4.78
N ASN A 116 -21.74 -27.02 -5.91
CA ASN A 116 -20.83 -26.87 -7.02
C ASN A 116 -19.61 -26.17 -6.47
N LEU A 117 -18.49 -26.88 -6.30
CA LEU A 117 -17.21 -26.32 -5.90
C LEU A 117 -16.94 -25.04 -6.70
N ALA A 118 -17.30 -25.05 -7.99
CA ALA A 118 -17.28 -23.89 -8.85
C ALA A 118 -18.06 -22.70 -8.27
N ARG A 119 -19.28 -22.93 -7.75
CA ARG A 119 -20.11 -21.86 -7.18
C ARG A 119 -19.49 -21.29 -5.91
N GLU A 120 -18.97 -22.10 -5.00
CA GLU A 120 -18.30 -21.64 -3.77
C GLU A 120 -17.04 -20.82 -4.10
N TYR A 121 -16.25 -21.27 -5.09
CA TYR A 121 -15.11 -20.49 -5.58
C TYR A 121 -15.55 -19.17 -6.21
N PHE A 122 -16.58 -19.18 -7.05
CA PHE A 122 -17.10 -17.94 -7.64
C PHE A 122 -17.65 -16.98 -6.59
N GLU A 123 -18.39 -17.46 -5.60
CA GLU A 123 -18.89 -16.63 -4.49
C GLU A 123 -17.73 -16.04 -3.68
N SER A 124 -16.72 -16.86 -3.34
CA SER A 124 -15.54 -16.41 -2.60
C SER A 124 -14.70 -15.39 -3.38
N ILE A 125 -14.48 -15.64 -4.66
CA ILE A 125 -13.78 -14.69 -5.55
C ILE A 125 -14.57 -13.39 -5.69
N PHE A 126 -15.88 -13.49 -5.91
CA PHE A 126 -16.75 -12.32 -6.02
C PHE A 126 -16.72 -11.45 -4.75
N ILE A 127 -16.83 -12.07 -3.58
CA ILE A 127 -16.75 -11.37 -2.29
C ILE A 127 -15.35 -10.71 -2.13
N ALA A 128 -14.27 -11.45 -2.42
CA ALA A 128 -12.92 -10.93 -2.32
C ALA A 128 -12.70 -9.72 -3.26
N VAL A 129 -13.17 -9.82 -4.50
CA VAL A 129 -13.10 -8.73 -5.49
C VAL A 129 -13.98 -7.55 -5.04
N ALA A 130 -15.18 -7.79 -4.56
CA ALA A 130 -16.06 -6.72 -4.07
C ALA A 130 -15.44 -5.99 -2.88
N VAL A 131 -14.88 -6.71 -1.91
CA VAL A 131 -14.16 -6.12 -0.77
C VAL A 131 -12.93 -5.34 -1.25
N ALA A 132 -12.12 -5.89 -2.15
CA ALA A 132 -10.96 -5.20 -2.70
C ALA A 132 -11.34 -3.90 -3.42
N LEU A 133 -12.42 -3.93 -4.20
CA LEU A 133 -12.94 -2.74 -4.90
C LEU A 133 -13.46 -1.68 -3.92
N LEU A 134 -14.15 -2.09 -2.84
CA LEU A 134 -14.60 -1.18 -1.78
C LEU A 134 -13.41 -0.55 -1.05
N LEU A 135 -12.40 -1.34 -0.69
CA LEU A 135 -11.17 -0.83 -0.07
C LEU A 135 -10.47 0.17 -0.99
N ARG A 136 -10.32 -0.15 -2.28
CA ARG A 136 -9.74 0.75 -3.27
C ARG A 136 -10.57 2.02 -3.49
N ALA A 137 -11.88 1.89 -3.51
CA ALA A 137 -12.78 3.04 -3.74
C ALA A 137 -12.72 4.06 -2.59
N PHE A 138 -12.67 3.60 -1.34
CA PHE A 138 -12.89 4.47 -0.18
C PHE A 138 -11.69 4.63 0.74
N LEU A 139 -10.80 3.64 0.84
CA LEU A 139 -9.77 3.64 1.88
C LEU A 139 -8.38 3.98 1.34
N VAL A 140 -7.89 3.20 0.38
CA VAL A 140 -6.48 3.24 -0.02
C VAL A 140 -6.34 3.14 -1.52
N GLU A 141 -5.50 3.98 -2.09
CA GLU A 141 -5.13 3.93 -3.50
C GLU A 141 -3.61 3.83 -3.66
N ALA A 142 -3.18 3.02 -4.64
CA ALA A 142 -1.75 2.87 -4.94
C ALA A 142 -1.37 3.83 -6.07
N PHE A 143 -0.27 4.57 -5.89
CA PHE A 143 0.31 5.45 -6.89
C PHE A 143 1.76 5.08 -7.15
N LYS A 144 2.20 5.23 -8.40
CA LYS A 144 3.59 5.14 -8.80
C LYS A 144 4.18 6.56 -8.87
N ILE A 145 5.38 6.75 -8.36
CA ILE A 145 6.12 8.03 -8.43
C ILE A 145 6.88 8.08 -9.75
N PRO A 146 6.49 8.96 -10.69
CA PRO A 146 7.09 9.01 -12.01
C PRO A 146 8.28 9.96 -12.10
N SER A 147 8.45 10.91 -11.16
CA SER A 147 9.42 12.00 -11.25
C SER A 147 10.18 12.26 -9.96
N GLY A 148 11.34 12.90 -10.08
CA GLY A 148 12.23 13.25 -8.96
C GLY A 148 11.83 14.47 -8.13
N SER A 149 10.65 15.06 -8.34
CA SER A 149 10.26 16.33 -7.68
C SER A 149 10.12 16.24 -6.15
N MET A 150 10.01 15.03 -5.60
CA MET A 150 9.90 14.76 -4.16
C MET A 150 11.17 14.09 -3.61
N LEU A 151 12.26 14.06 -4.36
CA LEU A 151 13.57 13.63 -3.85
C LEU A 151 14.02 14.54 -2.70
N PRO A 152 14.66 13.97 -1.69
CA PRO A 152 15.01 12.57 -1.51
C PRO A 152 13.94 11.75 -0.77
N THR A 153 12.83 12.35 -0.35
CA THR A 153 11.77 11.69 0.42
C THR A 153 11.14 10.54 -0.35
N LEU A 154 10.74 10.79 -1.60
CA LEU A 154 10.23 9.79 -2.53
C LEU A 154 11.18 9.66 -3.71
N GLN A 155 11.48 8.42 -4.07
CA GLN A 155 12.31 8.10 -5.22
C GLN A 155 11.45 7.77 -6.45
N ILE A 156 12.05 7.94 -7.62
CA ILE A 156 11.45 7.53 -8.88
C ILE A 156 11.21 6.01 -8.83
N ASN A 157 10.06 5.58 -9.32
CA ASN A 157 9.55 4.20 -9.26
C ASN A 157 9.20 3.68 -7.85
N ASP A 158 9.12 4.55 -6.84
CA ASP A 158 8.42 4.20 -5.61
C ASP A 158 6.93 3.98 -5.90
N HIS A 159 6.38 2.94 -5.31
CA HIS A 159 4.94 2.70 -5.27
C HIS A 159 4.46 2.98 -3.86
N ILE A 160 3.58 3.94 -3.71
CA ILE A 160 3.09 4.40 -2.41
C ILE A 160 1.62 4.05 -2.23
N PHE A 161 1.22 3.87 -0.97
CA PHE A 161 -0.19 3.88 -0.61
C PHE A 161 -0.61 5.26 -0.12
N VAL A 162 -1.79 5.66 -0.56
CA VAL A 162 -2.42 6.94 -0.25
C VAL A 162 -3.73 6.70 0.49
N ASN A 163 -3.88 7.30 1.66
CA ASN A 163 -5.09 7.23 2.47
C ASN A 163 -6.11 8.29 2.01
N LYS A 164 -7.21 7.82 1.46
CA LYS A 164 -8.31 8.67 0.98
C LYS A 164 -9.17 9.21 2.11
N LEU A 165 -9.19 8.54 3.28
CA LEU A 165 -9.98 8.96 4.44
C LEU A 165 -9.40 10.15 5.16
N SER A 166 -8.09 10.43 5.01
CA SER A 166 -7.41 11.50 5.76
C SER A 166 -8.08 12.87 5.61
N TYR A 167 -8.72 13.12 4.47
CA TYR A 167 -9.34 14.40 4.14
C TYR A 167 -10.84 14.26 3.81
N GLY A 168 -11.47 13.18 4.26
CA GLY A 168 -12.83 12.80 3.94
C GLY A 168 -12.94 12.03 2.61
N PRO A 169 -13.63 10.88 2.60
CA PRO A 169 -13.78 10.08 1.39
C PRO A 169 -14.62 10.81 0.35
N THR A 170 -14.17 10.78 -0.90
CA THR A 170 -14.96 11.24 -2.05
C THR A 170 -15.89 10.13 -2.49
N LEU A 171 -17.13 10.47 -2.87
CA LEU A 171 -18.04 9.53 -3.52
C LEU A 171 -17.46 9.11 -4.87
N PRO A 172 -17.45 7.81 -5.21
CA PRO A 172 -17.02 7.33 -6.50
C PRO A 172 -17.73 8.09 -7.63
N PHE A 173 -16.97 8.44 -8.66
CA PHE A 173 -17.45 9.17 -9.84
C PHE A 173 -17.92 10.61 -9.60
N THR A 174 -17.74 11.17 -8.40
CA THR A 174 -18.07 12.56 -8.09
C THR A 174 -16.87 13.28 -7.45
N LYS A 175 -16.92 14.62 -7.38
CA LYS A 175 -15.97 15.41 -6.57
C LYS A 175 -16.52 15.69 -5.15
N SER A 176 -17.72 15.20 -4.84
CA SER A 176 -18.37 15.44 -3.55
C SER A 176 -17.78 14.56 -2.47
N ARG A 177 -17.44 15.14 -1.32
CA ARG A 177 -16.96 14.45 -0.14
C ARG A 177 -18.12 14.09 0.78
N VAL A 178 -18.05 12.88 1.38
CA VAL A 178 -19.13 12.38 2.25
C VAL A 178 -19.12 13.06 3.62
N LEU A 179 -17.95 13.46 4.09
CA LEU A 179 -17.77 14.17 5.36
C LEU A 179 -17.11 15.52 5.07
N SER A 180 -17.51 16.55 5.82
CA SER A 180 -16.88 17.86 5.72
C SER A 180 -15.36 17.72 5.80
N SER A 181 -14.68 18.22 4.79
CA SER A 181 -13.26 18.05 4.60
C SER A 181 -12.46 18.49 5.82
N LEU A 182 -11.67 17.58 6.36
CA LEU A 182 -10.54 17.96 7.19
C LEU A 182 -9.49 18.57 6.25
N PRO A 183 -9.08 19.84 6.44
CA PRO A 183 -8.06 20.43 5.58
C PRO A 183 -6.72 19.70 5.77
N PRO A 184 -5.88 19.63 4.74
CA PRO A 184 -4.51 19.15 4.89
C PRO A 184 -3.75 19.99 5.92
N SER A 185 -2.85 19.36 6.65
CA SER A 185 -1.96 20.02 7.60
C SER A 185 -0.63 20.38 6.94
N ARG A 186 0.06 21.41 7.47
CA ARG A 186 1.42 21.72 7.03
C ARG A 186 2.34 20.52 7.23
N GLY A 187 3.17 20.24 6.25
CA GLY A 187 4.06 19.09 6.23
C GLY A 187 3.45 17.83 5.61
N ASP A 188 2.12 17.73 5.46
CA ASP A 188 1.48 16.58 4.82
C ASP A 188 1.98 16.40 3.37
N ILE A 189 2.24 15.16 3.00
CA ILE A 189 2.48 14.81 1.59
C ILE A 189 1.16 14.36 1.00
N VAL A 190 0.67 15.12 0.03
CA VAL A 190 -0.64 14.93 -0.57
C VAL A 190 -0.55 14.55 -2.05
N VAL A 191 -1.42 13.63 -2.45
CA VAL A 191 -1.71 13.37 -3.86
C VAL A 191 -2.97 14.13 -4.24
N PHE A 192 -2.91 14.85 -5.33
CA PHE A 192 -3.99 15.70 -5.81
C PHE A 192 -4.00 15.79 -7.34
N GLU A 193 -5.16 16.12 -7.89
CA GLU A 193 -5.33 16.44 -9.30
C GLU A 193 -4.78 17.85 -9.56
N TYR A 194 -3.88 18.00 -10.52
CA TYR A 194 -3.30 19.29 -10.90
C TYR A 194 -4.43 20.29 -11.25
N PRO A 195 -4.42 21.50 -10.69
CA PRO A 195 -5.43 22.50 -10.95
C PRO A 195 -5.20 23.20 -12.30
N ASP A 196 -5.31 22.45 -13.40
CA ASP A 196 -5.18 22.99 -14.75
C ASP A 196 -6.27 24.02 -15.03
N PRO A 197 -5.93 25.22 -15.52
CA PRO A 197 -6.91 26.22 -15.90
C PRO A 197 -7.72 25.81 -17.13
N ASN A 198 -7.20 24.91 -17.96
CA ASN A 198 -7.94 24.37 -19.11
C ASN A 198 -8.57 23.01 -18.75
N PRO A 199 -9.91 22.92 -18.63
CA PRO A 199 -10.60 21.68 -18.29
C PRO A 199 -10.51 20.60 -19.38
N GLU A 200 -10.10 20.94 -20.60
CA GLU A 200 -9.92 19.99 -21.70
C GLU A 200 -8.61 19.21 -21.60
N ASN A 201 -7.65 19.70 -20.82
CA ASN A 201 -6.39 18.99 -20.61
C ASN A 201 -6.62 17.70 -19.80
N ALA A 202 -5.84 16.67 -20.13
CA ALA A 202 -5.85 15.43 -19.40
C ALA A 202 -5.53 15.68 -17.92
N ARG A 203 -6.34 15.11 -17.04
CA ARG A 203 -6.13 15.19 -15.59
C ARG A 203 -4.85 14.49 -15.21
N GLN A 204 -3.98 15.20 -14.50
CA GLN A 204 -2.70 14.69 -14.03
C GLN A 204 -2.66 14.70 -12.51
N ASP A 205 -2.16 13.61 -11.95
CA ASP A 205 -1.96 13.49 -10.52
C ASP A 205 -0.56 13.97 -10.13
N TYR A 206 -0.52 14.86 -9.18
CA TYR A 206 0.71 15.40 -8.60
C TYR A 206 0.84 14.94 -7.15
N ILE A 207 2.06 14.81 -6.70
CA ILE A 207 2.38 14.59 -5.29
C ILE A 207 3.37 15.66 -4.83
N LYS A 208 3.01 16.36 -3.76
CA LYS A 208 3.81 17.45 -3.18
C LYS A 208 3.58 17.55 -1.68
N ARG A 209 4.42 18.34 -1.02
CA ARG A 209 4.29 18.66 0.40
C ARG A 209 3.51 19.94 0.61
N VAL A 210 2.56 19.92 1.55
CA VAL A 210 1.79 21.10 1.98
C VAL A 210 2.69 22.01 2.80
N ILE A 211 2.82 23.26 2.39
CA ILE A 211 3.67 24.23 3.07
C ILE A 211 2.86 25.36 3.69
N ALA A 212 1.90 25.91 2.94
CA ALA A 212 1.07 27.01 3.43
C ALA A 212 -0.42 26.72 3.30
N LEU A 213 -1.21 27.25 4.20
CA LEU A 213 -2.64 27.04 4.38
C LEU A 213 -3.44 28.31 4.09
N PRO A 214 -4.79 28.24 3.99
CA PRO A 214 -5.63 29.41 3.76
C PRO A 214 -5.31 30.55 4.73
N GLY A 215 -5.23 31.76 4.19
CA GLY A 215 -4.90 32.98 4.93
C GLY A 215 -3.40 33.24 5.11
N ASP A 216 -2.53 32.25 4.86
CA ASP A 216 -1.09 32.47 4.98
C ASP A 216 -0.55 33.40 3.88
N LYS A 217 0.53 34.10 4.23
CA LYS A 217 1.42 34.79 3.31
C LYS A 217 2.70 33.96 3.15
N LEU A 218 2.96 33.42 1.96
CA LEU A 218 4.15 32.63 1.66
C LEU A 218 5.14 33.46 0.84
N GLU A 219 6.38 33.47 1.27
CA GLU A 219 7.52 33.92 0.47
C GLU A 219 8.55 32.78 0.40
N VAL A 220 9.38 32.78 -0.60
CA VAL A 220 10.47 31.81 -0.72
C VAL A 220 11.76 32.57 -0.94
N HIS A 221 12.71 32.41 -0.01
CA HIS A 221 14.01 33.06 -0.04
C HIS A 221 15.11 32.02 -0.24
N ASP A 222 15.86 32.10 -1.32
CA ASP A 222 16.86 31.10 -1.68
C ASP A 222 16.35 29.66 -1.70
N GLY A 223 15.08 29.48 -2.07
CA GLY A 223 14.40 28.18 -2.06
C GLY A 223 13.74 27.81 -0.71
N HIS A 224 14.12 28.47 0.38
CA HIS A 224 13.55 28.20 1.73
C HIS A 224 12.24 28.96 1.93
N PRO A 225 11.19 28.30 2.44
CA PRO A 225 9.89 28.95 2.68
C PRO A 225 9.93 29.87 3.88
N VAL A 226 9.25 31.02 3.75
CA VAL A 226 8.97 31.98 4.82
C VAL A 226 7.46 32.15 4.90
N ILE A 227 6.85 31.76 6.01
CA ILE A 227 5.39 31.72 6.21
C ILE A 227 5.01 32.78 7.23
N ASN A 228 4.18 33.77 6.86
CA ASN A 228 3.78 34.87 7.73
C ASN A 228 4.96 35.61 8.37
N GLY A 229 6.03 35.80 7.60
CA GLY A 229 7.27 36.40 8.08
C GLY A 229 8.20 35.46 8.88
N PHE A 230 7.77 34.23 9.16
CA PHE A 230 8.55 33.23 9.89
C PHE A 230 9.33 32.36 8.91
N PRO A 231 10.68 32.43 8.90
CA PRO A 231 11.48 31.51 8.14
C PRO A 231 11.35 30.09 8.67
N VAL A 232 11.00 29.15 7.81
CA VAL A 232 10.94 27.72 8.21
C VAL A 232 12.35 27.26 8.57
N PRO A 233 12.60 26.83 9.82
CA PRO A 233 13.92 26.44 10.25
C PRO A 233 14.46 25.26 9.44
N SER A 234 15.72 25.30 9.07
CA SER A 234 16.41 24.25 8.35
C SER A 234 17.83 24.03 8.87
N CYS A 235 18.29 22.79 8.83
CA CYS A 235 19.62 22.38 9.21
C CYS A 235 20.29 21.68 8.03
N ARG A 236 21.48 22.15 7.61
CA ARG A 236 22.25 21.54 6.51
C ARG A 236 22.83 20.20 6.97
N VAL A 237 22.49 19.14 6.24
CA VAL A 237 22.97 17.78 6.46
C VAL A 237 24.36 17.57 5.83
N GLY A 238 24.48 17.92 4.55
CA GLY A 238 25.71 17.73 3.77
C GLY A 238 25.47 17.79 2.26
N ASP A 239 26.49 17.46 1.50
CA ASP A 239 26.43 17.37 0.04
C ASP A 239 25.75 16.06 -0.36
N TYR A 240 24.74 16.15 -1.25
CA TYR A 240 24.00 15.01 -1.73
C TYR A 240 24.08 14.90 -3.25
N GLN A 241 24.32 13.70 -3.74
CA GLN A 241 24.40 13.39 -5.15
C GLN A 241 23.42 12.29 -5.49
N PHE A 242 22.79 12.39 -6.65
CA PHE A 242 21.91 11.33 -7.20
C PHE A 242 21.89 11.42 -8.72
N SER A 243 21.56 10.31 -9.39
CA SER A 243 21.31 10.30 -10.83
C SER A 243 19.86 10.60 -11.10
N ASP A 244 19.57 11.53 -12.00
CA ASP A 244 18.21 11.85 -12.42
C ASP A 244 17.61 10.78 -13.37
N GLU A 245 16.39 11.04 -13.87
CA GLU A 245 15.66 10.13 -14.76
C GLU A 245 16.40 9.84 -16.08
N LEU A 246 17.24 10.75 -16.50
CA LEU A 246 18.04 10.65 -17.74
C LEU A 246 19.45 10.09 -17.49
N GLY A 247 19.78 9.81 -16.22
CA GLY A 247 21.08 9.30 -15.82
C GLY A 247 22.15 10.37 -15.61
N TYR A 248 21.78 11.67 -15.61
CA TYR A 248 22.72 12.75 -15.29
C TYR A 248 22.92 12.85 -13.78
N GLU A 249 24.19 13.00 -13.38
CA GLU A 249 24.54 13.22 -11.98
C GLU A 249 24.15 14.64 -11.55
N GLN A 250 23.29 14.70 -10.54
CA GLN A 250 22.86 15.92 -9.89
C GLN A 250 23.57 16.06 -8.55
N SER A 251 24.06 17.27 -8.23
CA SER A 251 24.74 17.54 -6.96
C SER A 251 24.19 18.80 -6.30
N GLY A 252 24.02 18.74 -4.99
CA GLY A 252 23.47 19.85 -4.22
C GLY A 252 23.55 19.64 -2.73
N ASP A 253 22.87 20.49 -2.01
CA ASP A 253 22.83 20.50 -0.56
C ASP A 253 21.55 19.83 -0.02
N LEU A 254 21.74 18.93 0.92
CA LEU A 254 20.67 18.27 1.65
C LEU A 254 20.42 19.00 2.96
N PHE A 255 19.15 19.27 3.27
CA PHE A 255 18.71 19.86 4.53
C PHE A 255 17.64 19.00 5.21
N VAL A 256 17.55 19.13 6.53
CA VAL A 256 16.36 18.80 7.30
C VAL A 256 15.61 20.10 7.54
N GLU A 257 14.36 20.19 7.10
CA GLU A 257 13.45 21.28 7.43
C GLU A 257 12.51 20.87 8.55
N PHE A 258 12.13 21.84 9.39
CA PHE A 258 11.27 21.66 10.55
C PHE A 258 10.02 22.53 10.40
N LEU A 259 8.85 21.92 10.19
CA LEU A 259 7.60 22.64 10.00
C LEU A 259 6.51 22.06 10.92
N GLY A 260 6.15 22.78 11.96
CA GLY A 260 5.31 22.27 13.02
C GLY A 260 5.95 21.08 13.70
N GLU A 261 5.25 19.98 13.82
CA GLU A 261 5.77 18.72 14.38
C GLU A 261 6.61 17.91 13.40
N GLN A 262 6.52 18.23 12.11
CA GLN A 262 7.18 17.46 11.06
C GLN A 262 8.66 17.83 10.88
N SER A 263 9.45 16.84 10.53
CA SER A 263 10.84 17.00 10.07
C SER A 263 10.99 16.22 8.79
N TYR A 264 11.54 16.81 7.76
CA TYR A 264 11.64 16.16 6.46
C TYR A 264 12.89 16.64 5.71
N LEU A 265 13.35 15.81 4.75
CA LEU A 265 14.48 16.14 3.90
C LEU A 265 14.04 17.02 2.75
N THR A 266 14.90 17.98 2.41
CA THR A 266 14.79 18.82 1.22
C THR A 266 16.13 18.89 0.51
N TYR A 267 16.08 18.95 -0.81
CA TYR A 267 17.26 19.04 -1.66
C TYR A 267 17.26 20.37 -2.41
N TYR A 268 18.44 20.98 -2.42
CA TYR A 268 18.72 22.24 -3.12
C TYR A 268 19.89 22.04 -4.07
N GLU A 269 19.66 22.24 -5.34
CA GLU A 269 20.70 22.20 -6.36
C GLU A 269 21.70 23.35 -6.13
N ARG A 270 23.00 23.06 -6.25
CA ARG A 270 24.06 24.04 -5.92
C ARG A 270 24.03 25.26 -6.80
N ASP A 271 23.78 25.10 -8.11
CA ASP A 271 23.68 26.14 -9.10
C ASP A 271 22.26 26.58 -9.41
N GLY A 272 21.30 26.10 -8.64
CA GLY A 272 19.88 26.45 -8.77
C GLY A 272 19.64 27.94 -8.49
N GLY A 273 18.80 28.57 -9.30
CA GLY A 273 18.44 29.97 -9.16
C GLY A 273 17.89 30.28 -7.78
N ARG A 274 18.49 31.23 -7.09
CA ARG A 274 18.19 31.65 -5.71
C ARG A 274 17.34 32.92 -5.64
N ALA A 275 16.45 33.12 -6.61
CA ALA A 275 15.61 34.30 -6.62
C ALA A 275 14.57 34.27 -5.49
N ARG A 276 14.31 35.42 -4.88
CA ARG A 276 13.18 35.62 -3.99
C ARG A 276 11.87 35.50 -4.78
N GLN A 277 10.94 34.69 -4.30
CA GLN A 277 9.63 34.45 -4.90
C GLN A 277 8.52 34.86 -3.93
N GLY A 278 7.39 35.33 -4.48
CA GLY A 278 6.28 35.82 -3.69
C GLY A 278 6.33 37.37 -3.48
N PRO A 279 5.54 37.93 -2.54
CA PRO A 279 4.66 37.19 -1.64
C PRO A 279 3.45 36.57 -2.37
N TYR A 280 3.06 35.41 -1.90
CA TYR A 280 1.86 34.71 -2.31
C TYR A 280 0.83 34.72 -1.18
N HIS A 281 -0.38 35.14 -1.44
CA HIS A 281 -1.48 35.11 -0.48
C HIS A 281 -2.39 33.92 -0.75
N ILE A 282 -2.46 33.01 0.19
CA ILE A 282 -3.20 31.76 0.04
C ILE A 282 -4.67 32.02 0.30
N LYS A 283 -5.52 31.72 -0.69
CA LYS A 283 -6.97 31.97 -0.64
C LYS A 283 -7.67 30.92 0.19
N GLU A 284 -8.87 31.28 0.66
CA GLU A 284 -9.78 30.31 1.28
C GLU A 284 -10.12 29.18 0.29
N GLY A 285 -10.16 27.95 0.81
CA GLY A 285 -10.47 26.75 0.03
C GLY A 285 -9.30 26.19 -0.79
N GLU A 286 -8.11 26.78 -0.70
CA GLU A 286 -6.89 26.28 -1.32
C GLU A 286 -5.72 26.19 -0.34
N PHE A 287 -4.70 25.42 -0.67
CA PHE A 287 -3.43 25.35 0.05
C PHE A 287 -2.28 25.35 -0.95
N TRP A 288 -1.08 25.66 -0.46
CA TRP A 288 0.12 25.71 -1.32
C TRP A 288 1.09 24.59 -1.01
N VAL A 289 1.68 24.06 -2.07
CA VAL A 289 2.55 22.88 -2.03
C VAL A 289 3.90 23.19 -2.67
N LEU A 290 4.95 22.58 -2.09
CA LEU A 290 6.29 22.56 -2.67
C LEU A 290 6.76 21.11 -2.84
N GLY A 291 7.63 20.87 -3.83
CA GLY A 291 8.38 19.64 -3.91
C GLY A 291 9.54 19.65 -2.91
N ASP A 292 9.92 18.50 -2.40
CA ASP A 292 11.09 18.34 -1.53
C ASP A 292 12.40 18.56 -2.31
N ASN A 293 12.39 18.28 -3.63
CA ASN A 293 13.43 18.70 -4.58
C ASN A 293 13.15 20.15 -5.01
N ARG A 294 13.66 21.11 -4.26
CA ARG A 294 13.29 22.53 -4.29
C ARG A 294 13.53 23.23 -5.63
N ASN A 295 14.59 22.88 -6.33
CA ASN A 295 14.95 23.50 -7.60
C ASN A 295 14.37 22.76 -8.81
N ASN A 296 14.05 21.46 -8.66
CA ASN A 296 13.52 20.64 -9.74
C ASN A 296 12.11 20.14 -9.42
N SER A 297 11.19 21.07 -9.20
CA SER A 297 9.79 20.77 -8.90
C SER A 297 8.84 21.73 -9.62
N SER A 298 7.97 21.16 -10.44
CA SER A 298 6.79 21.90 -10.91
C SER A 298 5.74 21.88 -9.80
N ASP A 299 5.69 22.92 -8.99
CA ASP A 299 4.80 23.07 -7.84
C ASP A 299 4.10 24.44 -7.82
N SER A 300 3.43 24.77 -6.73
CA SER A 300 2.65 26.00 -6.61
C SER A 300 3.38 27.27 -7.03
N ARG A 301 4.70 27.31 -6.93
CA ARG A 301 5.53 28.47 -7.34
C ARG A 301 5.64 28.61 -8.86
N ALA A 302 5.74 27.48 -9.56
CA ALA A 302 6.04 27.45 -10.99
C ALA A 302 4.76 27.57 -11.86
N TRP A 303 3.61 27.22 -11.30
CA TRP A 303 2.37 27.17 -12.05
C TRP A 303 1.92 28.56 -12.55
N ARG A 304 1.07 28.58 -13.59
CA ARG A 304 0.60 29.81 -14.26
C ARG A 304 1.73 30.75 -14.69
N HIS A 305 2.75 30.15 -15.32
CA HIS A 305 3.93 30.88 -15.80
C HIS A 305 4.68 31.62 -14.67
N GLY A 306 4.84 30.97 -13.51
CA GLY A 306 5.57 31.52 -12.35
C GLY A 306 4.79 32.52 -11.50
N ARG A 307 3.50 32.81 -11.84
CA ARG A 307 2.65 33.64 -10.98
C ARG A 307 2.20 32.92 -9.72
N GLY A 308 2.30 31.61 -9.75
CA GLY A 308 1.87 30.74 -8.69
C GLY A 308 0.38 30.41 -8.66
N ALA A 309 0.03 29.29 -8.06
CA ALA A 309 -1.36 28.87 -7.82
C ALA A 309 -1.45 27.92 -6.64
N GLY A 310 -2.55 28.02 -5.89
CA GLY A 310 -2.92 27.05 -4.84
C GLY A 310 -3.60 25.82 -5.42
N VAL A 311 -3.67 24.79 -4.60
CA VAL A 311 -4.43 23.56 -4.87
C VAL A 311 -5.78 23.68 -4.18
N PRO A 312 -6.91 23.62 -4.90
CA PRO A 312 -8.23 23.56 -4.26
C PRO A 312 -8.37 22.30 -3.42
N PHE A 313 -9.04 22.39 -2.28
CA PHE A 313 -9.27 21.21 -1.41
C PHE A 313 -9.99 20.07 -2.13
N ASP A 314 -10.87 20.36 -3.06
CA ASP A 314 -11.61 19.35 -3.84
C ASP A 314 -10.72 18.53 -4.77
N ASN A 315 -9.53 19.03 -5.10
CA ASN A 315 -8.59 18.32 -5.95
C ASN A 315 -7.77 17.27 -5.19
N VAL A 316 -7.80 17.27 -3.84
CA VAL A 316 -7.01 16.33 -3.04
C VAL A 316 -7.59 14.92 -3.17
N LYS A 317 -6.74 13.94 -3.49
CA LYS A 317 -7.08 12.52 -3.52
C LYS A 317 -6.81 11.82 -2.20
N GLY A 318 -5.77 12.22 -1.48
CA GLY A 318 -5.46 11.66 -0.17
C GLY A 318 -4.05 11.98 0.30
N ARG A 319 -3.71 11.46 1.49
CA ARG A 319 -2.40 11.61 2.12
C ARG A 319 -1.52 10.39 1.87
N ALA A 320 -0.29 10.61 1.45
CA ALA A 320 0.70 9.55 1.30
C ALA A 320 1.03 8.92 2.66
N LEU A 321 1.09 7.60 2.72
CA LEU A 321 1.35 6.85 3.95
C LEU A 321 2.76 6.26 3.97
N PHE A 322 3.00 5.31 3.08
CA PHE A 322 4.27 4.58 3.03
C PHE A 322 4.54 4.02 1.63
N VAL A 323 5.81 3.76 1.36
CA VAL A 323 6.27 3.03 0.17
C VAL A 323 6.03 1.55 0.39
N TRP A 324 5.23 0.91 -0.46
CA TRP A 324 4.96 -0.53 -0.35
C TRP A 324 5.79 -1.36 -1.34
N LEU A 325 6.33 -0.72 -2.40
CA LEU A 325 7.22 -1.34 -3.37
C LEU A 325 8.08 -0.24 -4.02
N SER A 326 9.34 -0.53 -4.28
CA SER A 326 10.27 0.38 -4.96
C SER A 326 11.14 -0.41 -5.93
N PHE A 327 11.28 0.11 -7.16
CA PHE A 327 12.12 -0.48 -8.19
C PHE A 327 13.28 0.45 -8.53
N ASN A 328 14.49 -0.09 -8.50
CA ASN A 328 15.67 0.56 -9.04
C ASN A 328 16.48 -0.46 -9.84
N SER A 329 16.57 -0.28 -11.14
CA SER A 329 17.31 -1.18 -12.03
C SER A 329 18.81 -1.22 -11.73
N GLN A 330 19.35 -0.21 -11.02
CA GLN A 330 20.76 -0.13 -10.64
C GLN A 330 21.07 -0.75 -9.27
N ALA A 331 20.04 -1.18 -8.52
CA ALA A 331 20.19 -1.63 -7.11
C ALA A 331 20.83 -3.02 -6.95
N GLY A 332 21.38 -3.64 -7.99
CA GLY A 332 22.07 -4.94 -7.87
C GLY A 332 21.17 -6.12 -7.46
N SER A 333 19.87 -5.90 -7.28
CA SER A 333 18.88 -6.94 -6.97
C SER A 333 18.45 -7.66 -8.25
N PRO A 334 18.33 -9.00 -8.25
CA PRO A 334 17.90 -9.77 -9.44
C PRO A 334 16.54 -9.34 -10.02
N LEU A 335 15.69 -8.73 -9.20
CA LEU A 335 14.37 -8.23 -9.59
C LEU A 335 14.30 -6.69 -9.64
N GLY A 336 15.43 -5.99 -9.44
CA GLY A 336 15.47 -4.53 -9.35
C GLY A 336 14.69 -3.95 -8.15
N VAL A 337 14.33 -4.76 -7.15
CA VAL A 337 13.57 -4.33 -5.97
C VAL A 337 14.50 -3.72 -4.94
N THR A 338 14.16 -2.52 -4.47
CA THR A 338 14.86 -1.82 -3.39
C THR A 338 14.23 -2.19 -2.04
N TRP A 339 14.72 -3.25 -1.42
CA TRP A 339 14.13 -3.86 -0.22
C TRP A 339 14.09 -2.97 1.02
N ASP A 340 15.05 -2.08 1.17
CA ASP A 340 15.16 -1.16 2.32
C ASP A 340 14.13 -0.04 2.29
N ARG A 341 13.47 0.17 1.14
CA ARG A 341 12.37 1.13 1.01
C ARG A 341 11.00 0.53 1.31
N LEU A 342 10.89 -0.79 1.40
CA LEU A 342 9.61 -1.43 1.71
C LEU A 342 9.08 -0.99 3.09
N PHE A 343 7.80 -0.63 3.13
CA PHE A 343 7.10 -0.14 4.32
C PHE A 343 7.72 1.12 4.95
N THR A 344 8.50 1.89 4.15
CA THR A 344 9.02 3.18 4.61
C THR A 344 7.88 4.18 4.73
N ASN A 345 7.64 4.65 5.96
CA ASN A 345 6.68 5.72 6.23
C ASN A 345 7.20 7.04 5.66
N VAL A 346 6.46 7.64 4.73
CA VAL A 346 6.87 8.90 4.05
C VAL A 346 6.67 10.13 4.93
N MET A 347 5.84 10.02 5.98
CA MET A 347 5.61 11.07 6.98
C MET A 347 6.40 10.82 8.28
N GLY A 348 7.29 9.83 8.28
CA GLY A 348 8.09 9.45 9.42
C GLY A 348 9.37 10.28 9.57
N LYS A 349 10.29 9.78 10.39
CA LYS A 349 11.63 10.39 10.52
C LYS A 349 12.33 10.42 9.17
N PRO A 350 13.03 11.54 8.85
CA PRO A 350 13.84 11.65 7.65
C PRO A 350 14.79 10.47 7.50
N ARG A 351 14.82 9.86 6.32
CA ARG A 351 15.68 8.71 6.02
C ARG A 351 16.21 8.80 4.61
N LEU A 352 17.45 8.38 4.44
CA LEU A 352 18.05 8.13 3.13
C LEU A 352 18.14 6.61 2.88
N PRO A 353 18.29 6.19 1.63
CA PRO A 353 18.57 4.78 1.29
C PRO A 353 19.79 4.24 2.04
N ARG A 354 19.89 2.90 2.18
CA ARG A 354 21.01 2.27 2.89
C ARG A 354 22.37 2.56 2.25
N GLU A 355 22.38 2.69 0.95
CA GLU A 355 23.57 2.95 0.14
C GLU A 355 24.05 4.41 0.22
N ALA A 356 23.23 5.31 0.80
CA ALA A 356 23.66 6.70 1.00
C ALA A 356 24.84 6.80 1.97
N ASP A 357 25.68 7.80 1.72
CA ASP A 357 26.88 8.08 2.50
C ASP A 357 26.57 8.08 4.02
N PRO A 358 27.36 7.33 4.82
CA PRO A 358 27.20 7.32 6.28
C PRO A 358 27.27 8.69 6.93
N SER A 359 28.06 9.63 6.37
CA SER A 359 28.17 11.01 6.85
C SER A 359 26.84 11.75 6.78
N LEU A 360 26.05 11.53 5.73
CA LEU A 360 24.72 12.12 5.59
C LEU A 360 23.75 11.58 6.62
N LYS A 361 23.83 10.30 6.97
CA LYS A 361 22.99 9.71 8.03
C LYS A 361 23.32 10.32 9.39
N GLN A 362 24.61 10.49 9.69
CA GLN A 362 25.05 11.19 10.90
C GLN A 362 24.60 12.66 10.89
N GLY A 363 24.71 13.33 9.74
CA GLY A 363 24.21 14.69 9.55
C GLY A 363 22.70 14.82 9.83
N ILE A 364 21.89 13.87 9.38
CA ILE A 364 20.45 13.84 9.68
C ILE A 364 20.22 13.68 11.19
N GLU A 365 20.91 12.74 11.83
CA GLU A 365 20.77 12.50 13.29
C GLU A 365 21.17 13.73 14.08
N ARG A 366 22.28 14.39 13.73
CA ARG A 366 22.70 15.66 14.31
C ARG A 366 21.61 16.71 14.17
N CYS A 367 21.12 16.97 12.94
CA CYS A 367 20.07 17.95 12.70
C CYS A 367 18.79 17.66 13.49
N LEU A 368 18.39 16.39 13.62
CA LEU A 368 17.24 16.01 14.43
C LEU A 368 17.46 16.23 15.92
N GLY A 369 18.69 16.03 16.40
CA GLY A 369 19.08 16.32 17.79
C GLY A 369 19.12 17.82 18.12
N GLU A 370 19.42 18.62 17.13
CA GLU A 370 19.50 20.11 17.21
C GLU A 370 18.18 20.78 16.79
N ARG A 371 17.05 20.07 16.86
CA ARG A 371 15.74 20.60 16.45
C ARG A 371 15.44 21.91 17.16
N PRO A 372 15.10 23.01 16.43
CA PRO A 372 14.73 24.28 17.02
C PRO A 372 13.49 24.16 17.92
N ALA A 373 13.44 24.99 18.99
CA ALA A 373 12.29 25.02 19.90
C ALA A 373 11.04 25.56 19.18
N GLU A 374 11.22 26.52 18.29
CA GLU A 374 10.12 27.13 17.52
C GLU A 374 10.18 26.66 16.06
N THR A 375 9.16 25.93 15.64
CA THR A 375 9.04 25.34 14.29
C THR A 375 7.67 25.59 13.67
N THR A 376 6.77 26.25 14.40
CA THR A 376 5.40 26.53 13.95
C THR A 376 5.26 27.99 13.53
N PRO A 377 4.96 28.24 12.24
CA PRO A 377 4.68 29.59 11.77
C PRO A 377 3.51 30.25 12.55
N PRO A 378 3.57 31.55 12.80
CA PRO A 378 2.47 32.26 13.44
C PRO A 378 1.21 32.23 12.57
N PRO A 379 0.01 32.37 13.17
CA PRO A 379 -1.23 32.46 12.42
C PRO A 379 -1.23 33.69 11.49
N PRO A 380 -2.07 33.69 10.43
CA PRO A 380 -2.24 34.85 9.57
C PRO A 380 -2.64 36.12 10.34
N GLU A 381 -2.11 37.27 9.96
CA GLU A 381 -2.36 38.56 10.66
C GLU A 381 -3.86 38.92 10.76
N ALA A 382 -4.71 38.53 9.80
CA ALA A 382 -6.13 38.78 9.82
C ALA A 382 -6.86 38.07 10.96
N LEU A 383 -6.35 36.93 11.47
CA LEU A 383 -6.91 36.22 12.63
C LEU A 383 -6.44 36.82 13.97
N ALA A 384 -5.31 37.49 14.00
CA ALA A 384 -4.82 38.18 15.22
C ALA A 384 -5.68 39.37 15.63
N HIS A 385 -6.38 40.02 14.70
CA HIS A 385 -7.29 41.13 14.98
C HIS A 385 -8.72 40.73 15.38
N SER A 386 -9.11 39.49 15.11
CA SER A 386 -10.46 38.99 15.44
C SER A 386 -10.56 38.38 16.85
N GLN A 387 -9.42 38.19 17.54
CA GLN A 387 -9.36 37.61 18.90
C GLN A 387 -9.06 38.64 19.99
N ARG A 388 -9.08 39.96 19.69
CA ARG A 388 -8.97 41.03 20.68
C ARG A 388 -10.31 41.68 20.99
#